data_15417a0477018e4d52f32b7000448491
#
_entry.id   15417a0477018e4d52f32b7000448491
#
_cell.length_a   1.000
_cell.length_b   1.000
_cell.length_c   1.000
_cell.angle_alpha   90.00
_cell.angle_beta   90.00
_cell.angle_gamma   90.00
#
_symmetry.space_group_name_H-M   'P 1'
#
loop_
_entity.id
_entity.type
_entity.pdbx_description
1 polymer ?
#
loop_
_entity_poly.entity_id
_entity_poly.type
_entity_poly.pdbx_seq_one_letter_code
_entity_poly.pdbx_strand_id
1 'polypeptide(L)'
;MLITLALLLGLVICTVIFGTQVLRLIPLVEVENSLTPTPSPVYGNVMVVTRDPSLPAPPPVLRSGSNGPAVVTLQKRLQELGYNPGSADGAFGPGTEEALIQFQQQNGLEPDGVAGAATNTVLYSSSAKAYTAPVLTSTPEPTAPPTPAPTATPEPAAAVKMYVTADGFPLLVNREHLLPDDYETYDLVTMNDYCPSDVVKIKYKSTLAEKEAVDALLNMLRAGIDAGLKNWQISAAYRTVEQQEKLFNNKVRTYMNDNGLSRSRAISATKKTVADPGSSEHHLGTAFDITIPGTSFGSTKQAKWLAEHCWEYGFILRYTEEKQNITGFLAEPWHFRFVGTEHSLIMRDEHLCLEEYLDLYGGMVYEEEEAE
;
A
#
# COMPACT_ATOMS: atom_id res chain seq x y z
N MET A 1 -47.37 27.88 32.35
CA MET A 1 -46.47 28.86 31.69
C MET A 1 -45.40 29.47 32.57
N LEU A 2 -45.57 29.56 33.91
CA LEU A 2 -44.54 30.11 34.84
C LEU A 2 -43.42 29.13 35.21
N ILE A 3 -43.66 27.82 35.18
CA ILE A 3 -42.65 26.81 35.54
C ILE A 3 -41.63 26.57 34.38
N THR A 4 -42.03 26.68 33.15
CA THR A 4 -41.13 26.55 31.99
C THR A 4 -40.20 27.74 31.81
N LEU A 5 -40.60 28.94 32.26
CA LEU A 5 -39.75 30.13 32.20
C LEU A 5 -38.64 30.12 33.29
N ALA A 6 -38.94 29.53 34.45
CA ALA A 6 -37.96 29.38 35.54
C ALA A 6 -36.81 28.36 35.21
N LEU A 7 -37.13 27.30 34.48
CA LEU A 7 -36.16 26.30 34.01
C LEU A 7 -35.24 26.85 32.92
N LEU A 8 -35.73 27.65 31.99
CA LEU A 8 -34.92 28.32 30.99
C LEU A 8 -33.98 29.38 31.57
N LEU A 9 -34.42 30.13 32.58
CA LEU A 9 -33.59 31.11 33.25
C LEU A 9 -32.47 30.46 34.11
N GLY A 10 -32.79 29.31 34.71
CA GLY A 10 -31.81 28.52 35.46
C GLY A 10 -30.69 27.94 34.55
N LEU A 11 -31.02 27.51 33.34
CA LEU A 11 -30.06 26.94 32.36
C LEU A 11 -29.11 28.03 31.83
N VAL A 12 -29.61 29.24 31.58
CA VAL A 12 -28.78 30.35 31.09
C VAL A 12 -27.85 30.86 32.19
N ILE A 13 -28.28 30.87 33.45
CA ILE A 13 -27.41 31.28 34.59
C ILE A 13 -26.32 30.23 34.85
N CYS A 14 -26.62 28.91 34.72
CA CYS A 14 -25.58 27.88 34.86
C CYS A 14 -24.52 27.94 33.74
N THR A 15 -24.92 28.22 32.50
CA THR A 15 -23.93 28.33 31.39
C THR A 15 -23.05 29.55 31.49
N VAL A 16 -23.55 30.68 32.02
CA VAL A 16 -22.75 31.88 32.22
C VAL A 16 -21.80 31.74 33.43
N ILE A 17 -22.19 31.07 34.52
CA ILE A 17 -21.36 30.85 35.70
C ILE A 17 -20.25 29.82 35.43
N PHE A 18 -20.53 28.76 34.66
CA PHE A 18 -19.49 27.79 34.27
C PHE A 18 -18.51 28.33 33.22
N GLY A 19 -18.97 29.18 32.29
CA GLY A 19 -18.12 29.78 31.26
C GLY A 19 -17.08 30.76 31.81
N THR A 20 -17.33 31.43 32.95
CA THR A 20 -16.40 32.42 33.55
C THR A 20 -15.39 31.83 34.54
N GLN A 21 -15.62 30.62 35.02
CA GLN A 21 -14.67 29.96 35.96
C GLN A 21 -13.55 29.17 35.21
N VAL A 22 -13.77 28.74 33.98
CA VAL A 22 -12.77 27.99 33.18
C VAL A 22 -11.65 28.91 32.67
N LEU A 23 -11.87 30.23 32.58
CA LEU A 23 -10.85 31.18 32.09
C LEU A 23 -9.86 31.68 33.18
N ARG A 24 -9.94 31.21 34.44
CA ARG A 24 -9.09 31.69 35.52
C ARG A 24 -8.04 30.73 36.08
N LEU A 25 -7.84 29.55 35.43
CA LEU A 25 -6.92 28.51 35.96
C LEU A 25 -5.85 28.04 34.95
N ILE A 26 -5.44 28.90 34.04
CA ILE A 26 -4.21 28.62 33.28
C ILE A 26 -3.15 29.61 33.72
N PRO A 27 -2.16 29.23 34.54
CA PRO A 27 -1.00 30.09 34.77
C PRO A 27 -0.23 30.22 33.45
N LEU A 28 0.06 31.46 33.05
CA LEU A 28 1.02 31.76 31.99
C LEU A 28 2.38 31.22 32.46
N VAL A 29 2.77 30.08 31.89
CA VAL A 29 4.15 29.61 31.94
C VAL A 29 4.89 30.42 30.87
N GLU A 30 5.70 31.38 31.31
CA GLU A 30 6.73 31.99 30.49
C GLU A 30 7.68 30.86 30.03
N VAL A 31 7.64 30.53 28.74
CA VAL A 31 8.62 29.65 28.13
C VAL A 31 9.86 30.50 27.85
N GLU A 32 10.83 30.42 28.72
CA GLU A 32 12.18 30.91 28.43
C GLU A 32 12.71 30.16 27.20
N ASN A 33 13.00 30.91 26.16
CA ASN A 33 13.63 30.46 24.93
C ASN A 33 15.09 30.04 25.18
N SER A 34 15.30 28.83 25.66
CA SER A 34 16.62 28.20 25.69
C SER A 34 16.71 27.26 24.51
N LEU A 35 17.02 27.81 23.33
CA LEU A 35 17.39 27.02 22.15
C LEU A 35 18.82 26.50 22.33
N THR A 36 18.97 25.34 22.94
CA THR A 36 20.14 24.50 22.67
C THR A 36 19.84 23.70 21.38
N PRO A 37 20.67 23.79 20.34
CA PRO A 37 20.45 23.00 19.14
C PRO A 37 20.70 21.52 19.45
N THR A 38 19.64 20.72 19.38
CA THR A 38 19.76 19.26 19.34
C THR A 38 20.53 18.90 18.06
N PRO A 39 21.57 18.05 18.11
CA PRO A 39 22.27 17.65 16.90
C PRO A 39 21.31 16.90 16.00
N SER A 40 21.11 17.41 14.77
CA SER A 40 20.39 16.72 13.72
C SER A 40 21.01 15.36 13.45
N PRO A 41 20.21 14.31 13.16
CA PRO A 41 20.75 13.05 12.72
C PRO A 41 21.55 13.27 11.42
N VAL A 42 22.77 12.76 11.39
CA VAL A 42 23.65 12.78 10.22
C VAL A 42 23.06 11.83 9.19
N TYR A 43 22.24 12.37 8.27
CA TYR A 43 21.89 11.64 7.06
C TYR A 43 23.15 11.50 6.21
N GLY A 44 23.56 10.24 5.95
CA GLY A 44 24.68 9.92 5.11
C GLY A 44 24.55 10.54 3.71
N ASN A 45 25.67 11.02 3.22
CA ASN A 45 25.97 11.46 1.86
C ASN A 45 24.82 12.08 1.05
N VAL A 46 24.53 13.33 1.30
CA VAL A 46 23.81 14.17 0.32
C VAL A 46 24.74 14.30 -0.90
N MET A 47 24.42 13.58 -1.98
CA MET A 47 25.04 13.83 -3.27
C MET A 47 24.69 15.25 -3.70
N VAL A 48 25.67 16.16 -3.62
CA VAL A 48 25.52 17.49 -4.19
C VAL A 48 25.56 17.33 -5.70
N VAL A 49 24.38 17.25 -6.33
CA VAL A 49 24.27 17.23 -7.79
C VAL A 49 24.52 18.66 -8.28
N THR A 50 25.72 18.92 -8.78
CA THR A 50 26.03 20.20 -9.41
C THR A 50 25.43 20.23 -10.81
N ARG A 51 24.64 21.29 -11.09
CA ARG A 51 24.06 21.52 -12.40
C ARG A 51 25.16 21.76 -13.43
N ASP A 52 25.02 21.15 -14.62
CA ASP A 52 25.87 21.44 -15.76
C ASP A 52 25.58 22.86 -16.28
N PRO A 53 26.55 23.80 -16.21
CA PRO A 53 26.32 25.20 -16.63
C PRO A 53 26.14 25.38 -18.14
N SER A 54 26.47 24.38 -18.95
CA SER A 54 26.28 24.39 -20.40
C SER A 54 24.84 24.10 -20.82
N LEU A 55 24.03 23.54 -19.92
CA LEU A 55 22.63 23.21 -20.17
C LEU A 55 21.71 24.41 -19.90
N PRO A 56 20.60 24.53 -20.66
CA PRO A 56 19.62 25.61 -20.47
C PRO A 56 19.04 25.59 -19.05
N ALA A 57 18.53 26.73 -18.59
CA ALA A 57 17.86 26.81 -17.30
C ALA A 57 16.71 25.78 -17.21
N PRO A 58 16.52 25.11 -16.05
CA PRO A 58 15.44 24.16 -15.93
C PRO A 58 14.10 24.84 -16.23
N PRO A 59 13.23 24.17 -17.00
CA PRO A 59 11.91 24.72 -17.29
C PRO A 59 11.04 24.76 -16.03
N PRO A 60 9.92 25.50 -16.04
CA PRO A 60 8.95 25.47 -14.96
C PRO A 60 8.40 24.06 -14.77
N VAL A 61 7.69 23.84 -13.65
CA VAL A 61 7.03 22.56 -13.37
C VAL A 61 6.08 22.20 -14.52
N LEU A 62 6.37 21.09 -15.21
CA LEU A 62 5.59 20.57 -16.34
C LEU A 62 5.00 19.22 -16.00
N ARG A 63 3.78 18.96 -16.51
CA ARG A 63 3.03 17.74 -16.26
C ARG A 63 2.02 17.49 -17.38
N SER A 64 1.38 16.36 -17.37
CA SER A 64 0.31 16.00 -18.32
C SER A 64 -0.68 17.16 -18.50
N GLY A 65 -0.95 17.54 -19.76
CA GLY A 65 -1.73 18.71 -20.14
C GLY A 65 -0.97 20.03 -20.22
N SER A 66 0.30 20.11 -19.81
CA SER A 66 1.16 21.28 -20.07
C SER A 66 1.43 21.43 -21.56
N ASN A 67 1.54 22.68 -22.05
CA ASN A 67 1.77 22.97 -23.47
C ASN A 67 2.77 24.13 -23.64
N GLY A 68 3.47 24.15 -24.79
CA GLY A 68 4.30 25.25 -25.22
C GLY A 68 5.80 24.97 -25.25
N PRO A 69 6.64 26.02 -25.43
CA PRO A 69 8.08 25.85 -25.66
C PRO A 69 8.84 25.13 -24.54
N ALA A 70 8.40 25.26 -23.28
CA ALA A 70 9.02 24.56 -22.16
C ALA A 70 8.83 23.06 -22.27
N VAL A 71 7.68 22.59 -22.80
CA VAL A 71 7.42 21.16 -23.05
C VAL A 71 8.30 20.67 -24.21
N VAL A 72 8.47 21.47 -25.27
CA VAL A 72 9.41 21.13 -26.36
C VAL A 72 10.83 20.92 -25.82
N THR A 73 11.28 21.80 -24.92
CA THR A 73 12.60 21.67 -24.28
C THR A 73 12.73 20.38 -23.47
N LEU A 74 11.73 20.04 -22.67
CA LEU A 74 11.67 18.80 -21.92
C LEU A 74 11.71 17.57 -22.84
N GLN A 75 10.86 17.54 -23.87
CA GLN A 75 10.79 16.43 -24.83
C GLN A 75 12.11 16.22 -25.54
N LYS A 76 12.76 17.29 -26.04
CA LYS A 76 14.09 17.21 -26.65
C LYS A 76 15.13 16.66 -25.69
N ARG A 77 15.12 17.11 -24.41
CA ARG A 77 16.08 16.63 -23.43
C ARG A 77 15.90 15.14 -23.11
N LEU A 78 14.66 14.67 -23.02
CA LEU A 78 14.35 13.24 -22.89
C LEU A 78 14.83 12.43 -24.11
N GLN A 79 14.62 12.96 -25.34
CA GLN A 79 15.12 12.33 -26.57
C GLN A 79 16.66 12.26 -26.60
N GLU A 80 17.37 13.34 -26.21
CA GLU A 80 18.83 13.38 -26.12
C GLU A 80 19.37 12.30 -25.17
N LEU A 81 18.63 11.98 -24.11
CA LEU A 81 18.96 10.94 -23.17
C LEU A 81 18.47 9.54 -23.62
N GLY A 82 17.87 9.43 -24.80
CA GLY A 82 17.42 8.16 -25.38
C GLY A 82 16.03 7.68 -24.92
N TYR A 83 15.33 8.46 -24.10
CA TYR A 83 13.92 8.18 -23.76
C TYR A 83 13.01 8.54 -24.94
N ASN A 84 11.82 7.92 -25.01
CA ASN A 84 10.89 8.12 -26.12
C ASN A 84 9.63 8.93 -25.72
N PRO A 85 9.69 10.27 -25.66
CA PRO A 85 8.53 11.11 -25.37
C PRO A 85 7.57 11.29 -26.56
N GLY A 86 7.82 10.65 -27.70
CA GLY A 86 7.19 10.97 -28.97
C GLY A 86 7.84 12.15 -29.67
N SER A 87 7.09 12.86 -30.52
CA SER A 87 7.55 14.09 -31.16
C SER A 87 7.74 15.23 -30.16
N ALA A 88 8.73 16.08 -30.39
CA ALA A 88 8.90 17.31 -29.59
C ALA A 88 7.93 18.40 -30.07
N ASP A 89 6.65 18.17 -29.92
CA ASP A 89 5.54 18.98 -30.44
C ASP A 89 5.05 20.06 -29.46
N GLY A 90 5.57 20.03 -28.23
CA GLY A 90 5.18 20.98 -27.19
C GLY A 90 3.87 20.63 -26.47
N ALA A 91 3.30 19.48 -26.73
CA ALA A 91 2.15 18.96 -25.98
C ALA A 91 2.59 17.87 -25.01
N PHE A 92 2.42 18.08 -23.71
CA PHE A 92 2.74 17.07 -22.71
C PHE A 92 1.64 16.01 -22.66
N GLY A 93 1.71 15.08 -23.59
CA GLY A 93 0.81 13.95 -23.72
C GLY A 93 1.32 12.67 -23.03
N PRO A 94 0.60 11.53 -23.20
CA PRO A 94 0.95 10.25 -22.56
C PRO A 94 2.37 9.76 -22.89
N GLY A 95 2.87 9.97 -24.12
CA GLY A 95 4.23 9.57 -24.49
C GLY A 95 5.31 10.38 -23.75
N THR A 96 5.09 11.69 -23.55
CA THR A 96 6.00 12.54 -22.77
C THR A 96 5.98 12.16 -21.30
N GLU A 97 4.80 11.84 -20.78
CA GLU A 97 4.61 11.39 -19.39
C GLU A 97 5.33 10.06 -19.13
N GLU A 98 5.15 9.08 -20.00
CA GLU A 98 5.79 7.77 -19.92
C GLU A 98 7.32 7.89 -19.97
N ALA A 99 7.86 8.65 -20.93
CA ALA A 99 9.30 8.89 -21.04
C ALA A 99 9.89 9.57 -19.80
N LEU A 100 9.14 10.49 -19.19
CA LEU A 100 9.57 11.17 -17.98
C LEU A 100 9.54 10.22 -16.76
N ILE A 101 8.53 9.37 -16.64
CA ILE A 101 8.44 8.33 -15.61
C ILE A 101 9.63 7.38 -15.72
N GLN A 102 9.95 6.89 -16.93
CA GLN A 102 11.11 6.03 -17.15
C GLN A 102 12.43 6.72 -16.77
N PHE A 103 12.56 8.02 -17.11
CA PHE A 103 13.69 8.83 -16.70
C PHE A 103 13.80 8.90 -15.17
N GLN A 104 12.71 9.21 -14.49
CA GLN A 104 12.65 9.31 -13.03
C GLN A 104 13.05 7.99 -12.37
N GLN A 105 12.51 6.86 -12.81
CA GLN A 105 12.86 5.51 -12.33
C GLN A 105 14.35 5.22 -12.46
N GLN A 106 14.92 5.43 -13.65
CA GLN A 106 16.35 5.14 -13.89
C GLN A 106 17.30 6.07 -13.14
N ASN A 107 16.82 7.24 -12.71
CA ASN A 107 17.59 8.20 -11.95
C ASN A 107 17.32 8.19 -10.44
N GLY A 108 16.51 7.23 -9.94
CA GLY A 108 16.20 7.11 -8.51
C GLY A 108 15.34 8.25 -7.97
N LEU A 109 14.52 8.86 -8.85
CA LEU A 109 13.55 9.89 -8.51
C LEU A 109 12.16 9.26 -8.35
N GLU A 110 11.26 9.96 -7.67
CA GLU A 110 9.86 9.56 -7.61
C GLU A 110 9.24 9.57 -9.02
N PRO A 111 8.72 8.44 -9.55
CA PRO A 111 8.22 8.34 -10.91
C PRO A 111 6.78 8.87 -11.04
N ASP A 112 6.58 10.14 -10.69
CA ASP A 112 5.28 10.81 -10.66
C ASP A 112 4.85 11.41 -12.01
N GLY A 113 5.71 11.36 -13.03
CA GLY A 113 5.48 11.96 -14.34
C GLY A 113 5.41 13.49 -14.32
N VAL A 114 5.97 14.13 -13.29
CA VAL A 114 6.01 15.59 -13.15
C VAL A 114 7.46 16.08 -13.23
N ALA A 115 7.75 16.93 -14.19
CA ALA A 115 9.04 17.63 -14.27
C ALA A 115 9.08 18.77 -13.24
N GLY A 116 9.13 18.40 -11.95
CA GLY A 116 9.29 19.30 -10.82
C GLY A 116 10.75 19.73 -10.59
N ALA A 117 11.01 20.44 -9.50
CA ALA A 117 12.35 20.96 -9.19
C ALA A 117 13.40 19.84 -9.07
N ALA A 118 13.10 18.75 -8.37
CA ALA A 118 14.01 17.62 -8.21
C ALA A 118 14.29 16.93 -9.55
N THR A 119 13.26 16.63 -10.33
CA THR A 119 13.37 16.02 -11.65
C THR A 119 14.16 16.92 -12.62
N ASN A 120 13.86 18.21 -12.67
CA ASN A 120 14.57 19.16 -13.54
C ASN A 120 16.05 19.30 -13.13
N THR A 121 16.36 19.30 -11.84
CA THR A 121 17.75 19.33 -11.36
C THR A 121 18.55 18.15 -11.89
N VAL A 122 18.01 16.95 -11.84
CA VAL A 122 18.70 15.75 -12.35
C VAL A 122 18.69 15.71 -13.86
N LEU A 123 17.56 16.00 -14.51
CA LEU A 123 17.39 15.95 -15.97
C LEU A 123 18.37 16.87 -16.72
N TYR A 124 18.62 18.06 -16.16
CA TYR A 124 19.55 19.04 -16.72
C TYR A 124 20.93 19.01 -16.04
N SER A 125 21.28 17.92 -15.35
CA SER A 125 22.63 17.69 -14.82
C SER A 125 23.50 16.87 -15.77
N SER A 126 24.81 16.89 -15.55
CA SER A 126 25.76 16.00 -16.23
C SER A 126 25.67 14.55 -15.75
N SER A 127 24.99 14.28 -14.62
CA SER A 127 24.78 12.96 -14.05
C SER A 127 23.48 12.29 -14.49
N ALA A 128 22.69 12.94 -15.38
CA ALA A 128 21.47 12.37 -15.93
C ALA A 128 21.77 11.05 -16.66
N LYS A 129 21.16 9.95 -16.22
CA LYS A 129 21.34 8.65 -16.85
C LYS A 129 20.57 8.58 -18.16
N ALA A 130 21.25 8.11 -19.21
CA ALA A 130 20.60 7.78 -20.47
C ALA A 130 19.72 6.54 -20.32
N TYR A 131 18.70 6.43 -21.19
CA TYR A 131 17.81 5.28 -21.23
C TYR A 131 18.61 3.98 -21.49
N THR A 132 18.42 3.02 -20.62
CA THR A 132 18.91 1.65 -20.80
C THR A 132 17.69 0.75 -20.86
N ALA A 133 17.48 0.10 -22.02
CA ALA A 133 16.40 -0.86 -22.14
C ALA A 133 16.61 -2.00 -21.14
N PRO A 134 15.54 -2.48 -20.48
CA PRO A 134 15.64 -3.68 -19.66
C PRO A 134 16.18 -4.82 -20.52
N VAL A 135 17.27 -5.43 -20.05
CA VAL A 135 17.85 -6.61 -20.73
C VAL A 135 16.84 -7.73 -20.56
N LEU A 136 16.10 -8.02 -21.63
CA LEU A 136 15.34 -9.25 -21.73
C LEU A 136 16.37 -10.38 -21.81
N THR A 137 16.68 -10.99 -20.69
CA THR A 137 17.46 -12.23 -20.66
C THR A 137 16.63 -13.26 -21.45
N SER A 138 17.06 -13.55 -22.68
CA SER A 138 16.54 -14.66 -23.44
C SER A 138 16.80 -15.93 -22.62
N THR A 139 15.72 -16.57 -22.18
CA THR A 139 15.77 -17.91 -21.60
C THR A 139 16.46 -18.83 -22.58
N PRO A 140 17.57 -19.51 -22.24
CA PRO A 140 18.17 -20.50 -23.12
C PRO A 140 17.17 -21.65 -23.29
N GLU A 141 17.00 -22.08 -24.54
CA GLU A 141 16.24 -23.27 -24.94
C GLU A 141 16.73 -24.48 -24.14
N PRO A 142 15.85 -25.29 -23.53
CA PRO A 142 16.29 -26.39 -22.69
C PRO A 142 16.92 -27.50 -23.52
N THR A 143 18.23 -27.62 -23.40
CA THR A 143 18.95 -28.82 -23.85
C THR A 143 18.62 -29.94 -22.87
N ALA A 144 18.07 -31.06 -23.38
CA ALA A 144 17.71 -32.21 -22.56
C ALA A 144 18.91 -32.72 -21.73
N PRO A 145 18.75 -32.88 -20.41
CA PRO A 145 19.83 -33.40 -19.56
C PRO A 145 19.99 -34.93 -19.74
N PRO A 146 21.21 -35.45 -19.57
CA PRO A 146 21.42 -36.90 -19.48
C PRO A 146 20.78 -37.43 -18.19
N THR A 147 20.11 -38.58 -18.30
CA THR A 147 19.46 -39.31 -17.22
C THR A 147 20.47 -39.62 -16.11
N PRO A 148 20.33 -39.07 -14.89
CA PRO A 148 21.18 -39.46 -13.76
C PRO A 148 20.65 -40.74 -13.10
N ALA A 149 21.59 -41.54 -12.58
CA ALA A 149 21.32 -42.71 -11.73
C ALA A 149 20.56 -42.30 -10.46
N PRO A 150 19.77 -43.20 -9.82
CA PRO A 150 18.96 -42.87 -8.67
C PRO A 150 19.84 -42.53 -7.45
N THR A 151 19.96 -41.25 -7.18
CA THR A 151 20.49 -40.75 -5.91
C THR A 151 19.35 -40.70 -4.90
N ALA A 152 19.60 -41.14 -3.68
CA ALA A 152 18.63 -41.08 -2.59
C ALA A 152 17.94 -39.72 -2.52
N THR A 153 16.61 -39.72 -2.54
CA THR A 153 15.77 -38.54 -2.41
C THR A 153 16.10 -37.84 -1.09
N PRO A 154 16.60 -36.60 -1.07
CA PRO A 154 16.67 -35.83 0.18
C PRO A 154 15.26 -35.61 0.66
N GLU A 155 15.05 -35.75 1.95
CA GLU A 155 13.83 -35.34 2.64
C GLU A 155 13.49 -33.90 2.21
N PRO A 156 12.22 -33.59 1.82
CA PRO A 156 11.90 -32.26 1.34
C PRO A 156 12.23 -31.25 2.43
N ALA A 157 13.14 -30.33 2.11
CA ALA A 157 13.40 -29.16 2.97
C ALA A 157 12.06 -28.51 3.29
N ALA A 158 11.81 -28.21 4.57
CA ALA A 158 10.58 -27.53 4.99
C ALA A 158 10.36 -26.32 4.09
N ALA A 159 9.19 -26.25 3.46
CA ALA A 159 8.88 -25.22 2.50
C ALA A 159 8.95 -23.83 3.17
N VAL A 160 9.77 -22.96 2.63
CA VAL A 160 9.95 -21.60 3.17
C VAL A 160 8.69 -20.81 2.84
N LYS A 161 7.98 -20.34 3.87
CA LYS A 161 6.80 -19.48 3.69
C LYS A 161 7.26 -18.05 3.43
N MET A 162 7.13 -17.57 2.21
CA MET A 162 7.64 -16.24 1.80
C MET A 162 6.85 -15.07 2.37
N TYR A 163 5.62 -15.28 2.85
CA TYR A 163 4.78 -14.21 3.45
C TYR A 163 5.04 -13.99 4.95
N VAL A 164 6.05 -14.66 5.51
CA VAL A 164 6.58 -14.43 6.86
C VAL A 164 8.07 -14.11 6.79
N THR A 165 8.56 -13.38 7.79
CA THR A 165 9.99 -13.12 7.95
C THR A 165 10.74 -14.39 8.40
N ALA A 166 12.08 -14.35 8.39
CA ALA A 166 12.89 -15.45 8.89
C ALA A 166 12.59 -15.80 10.37
N ASP A 167 12.16 -14.80 11.14
CA ASP A 167 11.81 -14.95 12.56
C ASP A 167 10.34 -15.36 12.76
N GLY A 168 9.63 -15.71 11.68
CA GLY A 168 8.26 -16.23 11.72
C GLY A 168 7.15 -15.17 11.79
N PHE A 169 7.48 -13.87 11.81
CA PHE A 169 6.49 -12.79 11.83
C PHE A 169 5.85 -12.55 10.47
N PRO A 170 4.58 -12.08 10.41
CA PRO A 170 3.94 -11.72 9.16
C PRO A 170 4.72 -10.62 8.43
N LEU A 171 4.99 -10.83 7.12
CA LEU A 171 5.68 -9.82 6.31
C LEU A 171 4.81 -8.57 6.15
N LEU A 172 5.32 -7.42 6.58
CA LEU A 172 4.68 -6.12 6.37
C LEU A 172 4.95 -5.63 4.95
N VAL A 173 3.88 -5.33 4.23
CA VAL A 173 3.94 -4.68 2.92
C VAL A 173 3.02 -3.46 2.96
N ASN A 174 3.61 -2.28 2.89
CA ASN A 174 2.92 -0.99 2.84
C ASN A 174 3.79 0.04 2.12
N ARG A 175 3.48 1.33 2.19
CA ARG A 175 4.24 2.39 1.49
C ARG A 175 5.67 2.58 2.00
N GLU A 176 5.92 2.24 3.24
CA GLU A 176 7.23 2.36 3.89
C GLU A 176 8.03 1.05 3.78
N HIS A 177 7.32 -0.07 3.58
CA HIS A 177 7.87 -1.41 3.44
C HIS A 177 7.36 -2.01 2.12
N LEU A 178 8.15 -1.82 1.06
CA LEU A 178 7.81 -2.35 -0.26
C LEU A 178 8.05 -3.86 -0.30
N LEU A 179 7.31 -4.52 -1.20
CA LEU A 179 7.55 -5.92 -1.51
C LEU A 179 9.03 -6.10 -1.89
N PRO A 180 9.77 -7.06 -1.28
CA PRO A 180 11.14 -7.34 -1.67
C PRO A 180 11.27 -7.65 -3.17
N ASP A 181 12.35 -7.19 -3.81
CA ASP A 181 12.57 -7.38 -5.25
C ASP A 181 12.70 -8.86 -5.65
N ASP A 182 13.13 -9.71 -4.70
CA ASP A 182 13.28 -11.16 -4.85
C ASP A 182 12.09 -11.94 -4.30
N TYR A 183 10.98 -11.26 -3.98
CA TYR A 183 9.79 -11.93 -3.46
C TYR A 183 9.13 -12.80 -4.53
N GLU A 184 8.98 -14.06 -4.21
CA GLU A 184 8.20 -15.02 -5.00
C GLU A 184 7.07 -15.59 -4.15
N THR A 185 5.88 -15.72 -4.73
CA THR A 185 4.77 -16.43 -4.10
C THR A 185 5.09 -17.92 -4.05
N TYR A 186 4.71 -18.58 -2.95
CA TYR A 186 5.14 -19.95 -2.71
C TYR A 186 4.21 -21.01 -3.29
N ASP A 187 2.93 -21.00 -2.93
CA ASP A 187 1.96 -22.06 -3.27
C ASP A 187 0.61 -21.44 -3.69
N LEU A 188 0.61 -20.78 -4.86
CA LEU A 188 -0.60 -20.18 -5.40
C LEU A 188 -1.53 -21.24 -5.98
N VAL A 189 -2.78 -21.24 -5.50
CA VAL A 189 -3.87 -22.04 -6.08
C VAL A 189 -4.83 -21.17 -6.87
N THR A 190 -5.42 -21.73 -7.94
CA THR A 190 -6.55 -21.10 -8.64
C THR A 190 -7.80 -21.26 -7.78
N MET A 191 -8.24 -20.17 -7.16
CA MET A 191 -9.35 -20.21 -6.20
C MET A 191 -10.64 -20.76 -6.79
N ASN A 192 -10.93 -20.49 -8.07
CA ASN A 192 -12.15 -20.99 -8.72
C ASN A 192 -12.21 -22.52 -8.79
N ASP A 193 -11.06 -23.18 -8.89
CA ASP A 193 -10.95 -24.63 -9.01
C ASP A 193 -10.76 -25.29 -7.64
N TYR A 194 -10.19 -24.54 -6.70
CA TYR A 194 -9.88 -25.00 -5.34
C TYR A 194 -11.06 -24.83 -4.35
N CYS A 195 -11.78 -23.70 -4.45
CA CYS A 195 -12.83 -23.37 -3.48
C CYS A 195 -14.17 -24.01 -3.85
N PRO A 196 -14.86 -24.70 -2.90
CA PRO A 196 -16.20 -25.22 -3.13
C PRO A 196 -17.21 -24.08 -3.41
N SER A 197 -17.94 -24.17 -4.50
CA SER A 197 -18.87 -23.12 -4.96
C SER A 197 -20.12 -22.93 -4.08
N ASP A 198 -20.41 -23.92 -3.22
CA ASP A 198 -21.44 -23.86 -2.16
C ASP A 198 -20.97 -23.09 -0.91
N VAL A 199 -19.66 -22.93 -0.72
CA VAL A 199 -19.06 -22.13 0.35
C VAL A 199 -18.87 -20.68 -0.10
N VAL A 200 -18.22 -20.46 -1.25
CA VAL A 200 -17.84 -19.11 -1.70
C VAL A 200 -17.85 -19.00 -3.20
N LYS A 201 -18.26 -17.83 -3.72
CA LYS A 201 -18.18 -17.48 -5.15
C LYS A 201 -16.90 -16.71 -5.40
N ILE A 202 -16.19 -17.08 -6.46
CA ILE A 202 -15.02 -16.36 -6.93
C ILE A 202 -15.44 -15.47 -8.10
N LYS A 203 -15.23 -14.15 -7.95
CA LYS A 203 -15.70 -13.15 -8.93
C LYS A 203 -15.03 -13.30 -10.29
N TYR A 204 -13.72 -13.57 -10.29
CA TYR A 204 -12.93 -13.76 -11.50
C TYR A 204 -12.27 -15.14 -11.49
N LYS A 205 -12.47 -15.94 -12.54
CA LYS A 205 -12.00 -17.35 -12.61
C LYS A 205 -10.48 -17.49 -12.46
N SER A 206 -9.71 -16.49 -12.86
CA SER A 206 -8.25 -16.49 -12.77
C SER A 206 -7.71 -15.95 -11.43
N THR A 207 -8.58 -15.78 -10.42
CA THR A 207 -8.13 -15.35 -9.09
C THR A 207 -7.25 -16.41 -8.46
N LEU A 208 -6.05 -16.00 -8.03
CA LEU A 208 -5.07 -16.84 -7.33
C LEU A 208 -4.96 -16.39 -5.88
N ALA A 209 -4.53 -17.27 -4.99
CA ALA A 209 -4.14 -16.96 -3.62
C ALA A 209 -3.24 -18.06 -3.05
N GLU A 210 -2.52 -17.75 -1.98
CA GLU A 210 -1.72 -18.73 -1.23
C GLU A 210 -2.61 -19.80 -0.60
N LYS A 211 -2.24 -21.05 -0.83
CA LYS A 211 -3.06 -22.22 -0.46
C LYS A 211 -3.39 -22.24 1.04
N GLU A 212 -2.41 -22.02 1.91
CA GLU A 212 -2.64 -22.02 3.36
C GLU A 212 -3.66 -20.95 3.78
N ALA A 213 -3.54 -19.76 3.22
CA ALA A 213 -4.50 -18.68 3.48
C ALA A 213 -5.90 -19.00 2.93
N VAL A 214 -5.98 -19.70 1.79
CA VAL A 214 -7.27 -20.18 1.25
C VAL A 214 -7.90 -21.25 2.16
N ASP A 215 -7.12 -22.19 2.67
CA ASP A 215 -7.62 -23.21 3.60
C ASP A 215 -8.18 -22.58 4.89
N ALA A 216 -7.47 -21.60 5.45
CA ALA A 216 -7.94 -20.82 6.60
C ALA A 216 -9.20 -20.01 6.27
N LEU A 217 -9.24 -19.36 5.09
CA LEU A 217 -10.42 -18.64 4.60
C LEU A 217 -11.65 -19.55 4.51
N LEU A 218 -11.50 -20.74 3.93
CA LEU A 218 -12.61 -21.69 3.80
C LEU A 218 -13.14 -22.15 5.16
N ASN A 219 -12.27 -22.34 6.16
CA ASN A 219 -12.67 -22.65 7.51
C ASN A 219 -13.47 -21.51 8.15
N MET A 220 -13.01 -20.27 8.00
CA MET A 220 -13.72 -19.08 8.47
C MET A 220 -15.09 -18.93 7.82
N LEU A 221 -15.18 -19.07 6.50
CA LEU A 221 -16.43 -18.90 5.78
C LEU A 221 -17.44 -20.02 6.07
N ARG A 222 -16.99 -21.27 6.29
CA ARG A 222 -17.84 -22.37 6.76
C ARG A 222 -18.43 -22.09 8.12
N ALA A 223 -17.63 -21.61 9.07
CA ALA A 223 -18.14 -21.22 10.38
C ALA A 223 -19.18 -20.07 10.26
N GLY A 224 -18.96 -19.11 9.37
CA GLY A 224 -19.97 -18.11 9.05
C GLY A 224 -21.25 -18.69 8.46
N ILE A 225 -21.15 -19.75 7.63
CA ILE A 225 -22.34 -20.47 7.10
C ILE A 225 -23.08 -21.20 8.23
N ASP A 226 -22.36 -21.83 9.14
CA ASP A 226 -22.94 -22.50 10.32
C ASP A 226 -23.64 -21.50 11.25
N ALA A 227 -23.14 -20.25 11.30
CA ALA A 227 -23.81 -19.12 11.95
C ALA A 227 -25.01 -18.53 11.16
N GLY A 228 -25.39 -19.15 10.03
CA GLY A 228 -26.54 -18.76 9.20
C GLY A 228 -26.25 -17.68 8.16
N LEU A 229 -24.99 -17.32 7.94
CA LEU A 229 -24.55 -16.34 6.96
C LEU A 229 -24.26 -16.99 5.59
N LYS A 230 -24.60 -16.31 4.50
CA LYS A 230 -24.53 -16.89 3.14
C LYS A 230 -24.06 -15.86 2.12
N ASN A 231 -23.85 -16.34 0.90
CA ASN A 231 -23.54 -15.52 -0.29
C ASN A 231 -22.16 -14.85 -0.24
N TRP A 232 -21.18 -15.53 0.34
CA TRP A 232 -19.80 -15.09 0.33
C TRP A 232 -19.26 -14.96 -1.10
N GLN A 233 -18.51 -13.91 -1.35
CA GLN A 233 -17.81 -13.71 -2.61
C GLN A 233 -16.42 -13.14 -2.36
N ILE A 234 -15.42 -13.71 -3.04
CA ILE A 234 -14.09 -13.10 -3.12
C ILE A 234 -14.04 -12.23 -4.38
N SER A 235 -13.81 -10.96 -4.19
CA SER A 235 -13.74 -9.96 -5.28
C SER A 235 -12.31 -9.65 -5.71
N ALA A 236 -11.33 -9.85 -4.82
CA ALA A 236 -9.90 -9.81 -5.12
C ALA A 236 -9.12 -10.70 -4.13
N ALA A 237 -7.96 -11.20 -4.58
CA ALA A 237 -6.96 -11.89 -3.76
C ALA A 237 -5.57 -11.58 -4.32
N TYR A 238 -4.74 -12.56 -4.75
CA TYR A 238 -3.44 -12.27 -5.33
C TYR A 238 -3.51 -11.31 -6.51
N ARG A 239 -2.54 -10.43 -6.58
CA ARG A 239 -2.42 -9.42 -7.64
C ARG A 239 -0.95 -9.17 -7.94
N THR A 240 -0.53 -9.27 -9.22
CA THR A 240 0.83 -8.90 -9.62
C THR A 240 1.05 -7.39 -9.49
N VAL A 241 2.32 -6.97 -9.48
CA VAL A 241 2.67 -5.54 -9.44
C VAL A 241 2.07 -4.79 -10.63
N GLU A 242 2.09 -5.39 -11.84
CA GLU A 242 1.51 -4.79 -13.06
C GLU A 242 -0.02 -4.68 -13.00
N GLN A 243 -0.68 -5.65 -12.35
CA GLN A 243 -2.14 -5.58 -12.13
C GLN A 243 -2.49 -4.47 -11.15
N GLN A 244 -1.69 -4.31 -10.09
CA GLN A 244 -1.83 -3.23 -9.12
C GLN A 244 -1.61 -1.87 -9.77
N GLU A 245 -0.60 -1.73 -10.62
CA GLU A 245 -0.34 -0.50 -11.35
C GLU A 245 -1.52 -0.11 -12.26
N LYS A 246 -2.08 -1.07 -13.00
CA LYS A 246 -3.28 -0.84 -13.81
C LYS A 246 -4.47 -0.39 -12.95
N LEU A 247 -4.67 -1.01 -11.79
CA LEU A 247 -5.73 -0.65 -10.86
C LEU A 247 -5.54 0.78 -10.33
N PHE A 248 -4.33 1.09 -9.86
CA PHE A 248 -3.95 2.41 -9.35
C PHE A 248 -4.17 3.50 -10.40
N ASN A 249 -3.60 3.31 -11.59
CA ASN A 249 -3.72 4.27 -12.69
C ASN A 249 -5.18 4.44 -13.18
N ASN A 250 -5.98 3.38 -13.17
CA ASN A 250 -7.42 3.47 -13.46
C ASN A 250 -8.15 4.31 -12.41
N LYS A 251 -7.85 4.12 -11.13
CA LYS A 251 -8.46 4.90 -10.05
C LYS A 251 -8.09 6.37 -10.11
N VAL A 252 -6.81 6.68 -10.41
CA VAL A 252 -6.36 8.07 -10.66
C VAL A 252 -7.16 8.69 -11.80
N ARG A 253 -7.32 7.99 -12.92
CA ARG A 253 -8.11 8.48 -14.07
C ARG A 253 -9.57 8.73 -13.70
N THR A 254 -10.19 7.83 -12.92
CA THR A 254 -11.54 8.01 -12.40
C THR A 254 -11.66 9.32 -11.60
N TYR A 255 -10.74 9.55 -10.65
CA TYR A 255 -10.77 10.80 -9.86
C TYR A 255 -10.52 12.04 -10.72
N MET A 256 -9.71 11.97 -11.75
CA MET A 256 -9.52 13.08 -12.68
C MET A 256 -10.77 13.36 -13.52
N ASN A 257 -11.38 12.33 -14.10
CA ASN A 257 -12.47 12.45 -15.05
C ASN A 257 -13.82 12.73 -14.35
N ASP A 258 -14.13 11.99 -13.30
CA ASP A 258 -15.45 12.01 -12.67
C ASP A 258 -15.55 13.08 -11.57
N ASN A 259 -14.43 13.37 -10.90
CA ASN A 259 -14.38 14.35 -9.81
C ASN A 259 -13.65 15.65 -10.18
N GLY A 260 -13.12 15.77 -11.40
CA GLY A 260 -12.42 16.97 -11.88
C GLY A 260 -11.12 17.29 -11.11
N LEU A 261 -10.52 16.30 -10.46
CA LEU A 261 -9.29 16.53 -9.69
C LEU A 261 -8.08 16.72 -10.61
N SER A 262 -7.16 17.59 -10.22
CA SER A 262 -5.82 17.59 -10.82
C SER A 262 -5.15 16.22 -10.58
N ARG A 263 -4.22 15.82 -11.45
CA ARG A 263 -3.52 14.53 -11.33
C ARG A 263 -2.90 14.32 -9.94
N SER A 264 -2.21 15.32 -9.39
CA SER A 264 -1.59 15.21 -8.08
C SER A 264 -2.62 14.99 -6.96
N ARG A 265 -3.77 15.70 -7.01
CA ARG A 265 -4.86 15.47 -6.07
C ARG A 265 -5.53 14.10 -6.27
N ALA A 266 -5.67 13.65 -7.52
CA ALA A 266 -6.20 12.34 -7.85
C ALA A 266 -5.29 11.22 -7.33
N ILE A 267 -3.97 11.34 -7.49
CA ILE A 267 -2.97 10.42 -6.90
C ILE A 267 -3.11 10.41 -5.38
N SER A 268 -3.10 11.57 -4.72
CA SER A 268 -3.26 11.65 -3.25
C SER A 268 -4.57 11.05 -2.75
N ALA A 269 -5.66 11.22 -3.51
CA ALA A 269 -6.95 10.60 -3.19
C ALA A 269 -6.92 9.08 -3.41
N THR A 270 -6.27 8.62 -4.49
CA THR A 270 -6.11 7.20 -4.81
C THR A 270 -5.33 6.48 -3.71
N LYS A 271 -4.21 7.02 -3.27
CA LYS A 271 -3.37 6.46 -2.21
C LYS A 271 -4.12 6.15 -0.91
N LYS A 272 -5.24 6.80 -0.65
CA LYS A 272 -6.07 6.53 0.54
C LYS A 272 -6.87 5.23 0.47
N THR A 273 -7.07 4.67 -0.73
CA THR A 273 -7.93 3.51 -0.97
C THR A 273 -7.31 2.45 -1.87
N VAL A 274 -6.19 2.75 -2.52
CA VAL A 274 -5.47 1.82 -3.40
C VAL A 274 -3.99 1.97 -3.12
N ALA A 275 -3.33 0.87 -2.81
CA ALA A 275 -1.89 0.84 -2.59
C ALA A 275 -1.12 1.17 -3.88
N ASP A 276 0.04 1.80 -3.73
CA ASP A 276 0.99 1.98 -4.82
C ASP A 276 1.48 0.59 -5.32
N PRO A 277 1.89 0.45 -6.59
CA PRO A 277 2.53 -0.76 -7.08
C PRO A 277 3.73 -1.15 -6.21
N GLY A 278 3.85 -2.42 -5.83
CA GLY A 278 4.89 -2.91 -4.92
C GLY A 278 4.60 -2.68 -3.43
N SER A 279 3.52 -1.97 -3.07
CA SER A 279 3.15 -1.72 -1.66
C SER A 279 1.81 -2.32 -1.26
N SER A 280 1.27 -3.24 -2.05
CA SER A 280 -0.03 -3.88 -1.80
C SER A 280 0.14 -5.24 -1.14
N GLU A 281 -0.59 -5.51 -0.07
CA GLU A 281 -0.65 -6.83 0.57
C GLU A 281 -1.19 -7.93 -0.35
N HIS A 282 -1.94 -7.57 -1.40
CA HIS A 282 -2.38 -8.52 -2.42
C HIS A 282 -1.21 -9.16 -3.20
N HIS A 283 -0.03 -8.57 -3.21
CA HIS A 283 1.15 -9.19 -3.82
C HIS A 283 1.62 -10.43 -3.07
N LEU A 284 1.26 -10.58 -1.80
CA LEU A 284 1.62 -11.72 -0.97
C LEU A 284 0.73 -12.96 -1.22
N GLY A 285 -0.44 -12.77 -1.85
CA GLY A 285 -1.42 -13.85 -2.02
C GLY A 285 -2.20 -14.20 -0.74
N THR A 286 -1.98 -13.48 0.36
CA THR A 286 -2.58 -13.71 1.67
C THR A 286 -3.62 -12.67 2.08
N ALA A 287 -3.93 -11.71 1.20
CA ALA A 287 -4.98 -10.71 1.41
C ALA A 287 -6.19 -11.01 0.51
N PHE A 288 -7.40 -10.86 1.08
CA PHE A 288 -8.67 -11.15 0.42
C PHE A 288 -9.66 -10.03 0.59
N ASP A 289 -10.26 -9.60 -0.53
CA ASP A 289 -11.42 -8.72 -0.50
C ASP A 289 -12.70 -9.57 -0.48
N ILE A 290 -13.30 -9.69 0.72
CA ILE A 290 -14.52 -10.47 0.96
C ILE A 290 -15.72 -9.57 0.81
N THR A 291 -16.69 -9.98 0.00
CA THR A 291 -17.87 -9.19 -0.34
C THR A 291 -19.14 -10.05 -0.39
N ILE A 292 -20.26 -9.41 -0.67
CA ILE A 292 -21.52 -10.03 -1.05
C ILE A 292 -21.96 -9.40 -2.37
N PRO A 293 -22.41 -10.20 -3.36
CA PRO A 293 -22.86 -9.64 -4.62
C PRO A 293 -23.99 -8.59 -4.46
N GLY A 294 -23.80 -7.43 -5.08
CA GLY A 294 -24.83 -6.39 -5.17
C GLY A 294 -25.13 -5.61 -3.89
N THR A 295 -24.27 -5.68 -2.88
CA THR A 295 -24.49 -5.05 -1.57
C THR A 295 -23.24 -4.28 -1.11
N SER A 296 -23.43 -3.13 -0.44
CA SER A 296 -22.37 -2.46 0.29
C SER A 296 -21.98 -3.31 1.50
N PHE A 297 -20.79 -3.92 1.45
CA PHE A 297 -20.41 -4.99 2.37
C PHE A 297 -20.33 -4.54 3.83
N GLY A 298 -19.77 -3.37 4.12
CA GLY A 298 -19.49 -2.91 5.48
C GLY A 298 -20.71 -2.81 6.40
N SER A 299 -21.92 -2.65 5.84
CA SER A 299 -23.17 -2.58 6.61
C SER A 299 -23.85 -3.94 6.82
N THR A 300 -23.25 -5.03 6.34
CA THR A 300 -23.88 -6.37 6.37
C THR A 300 -23.62 -7.10 7.67
N LYS A 301 -24.47 -8.10 7.98
CA LYS A 301 -24.25 -9.02 9.10
C LYS A 301 -22.96 -9.83 8.91
N GLN A 302 -22.60 -10.13 7.67
CA GLN A 302 -21.39 -10.85 7.31
C GLN A 302 -20.13 -10.05 7.64
N ALA A 303 -20.08 -8.76 7.27
CA ALA A 303 -18.96 -7.89 7.62
C ALA A 303 -18.77 -7.76 9.13
N LYS A 304 -19.89 -7.60 9.85
CA LYS A 304 -19.84 -7.52 11.32
C LYS A 304 -19.31 -8.83 11.93
N TRP A 305 -19.84 -9.96 11.50
CA TRP A 305 -19.40 -11.27 11.98
C TRP A 305 -17.92 -11.51 11.69
N LEU A 306 -17.45 -11.20 10.48
CA LEU A 306 -16.04 -11.34 10.14
C LEU A 306 -15.14 -10.43 11.00
N ALA A 307 -15.55 -9.19 11.25
CA ALA A 307 -14.80 -8.28 12.13
C ALA A 307 -14.69 -8.82 13.58
N GLU A 308 -15.70 -9.56 14.05
CA GLU A 308 -15.74 -10.15 15.39
C GLU A 308 -14.97 -11.48 15.47
N HIS A 309 -14.87 -12.27 14.37
CA HIS A 309 -14.41 -13.66 14.40
C HIS A 309 -13.19 -13.96 13.52
N CYS A 310 -12.76 -13.07 12.61
CA CYS A 310 -11.66 -13.37 11.67
C CYS A 310 -10.37 -13.79 12.39
N TRP A 311 -10.12 -13.26 13.57
CA TRP A 311 -8.94 -13.52 14.39
C TRP A 311 -8.78 -14.99 14.79
N GLU A 312 -9.89 -15.69 14.99
CA GLU A 312 -9.91 -17.12 15.33
C GLU A 312 -9.41 -18.02 14.19
N TYR A 313 -9.36 -17.48 12.97
CA TYR A 313 -8.94 -18.17 11.75
C TYR A 313 -7.63 -17.62 11.18
N GLY A 314 -6.90 -16.83 11.95
CA GLY A 314 -5.61 -16.28 11.53
C GLY A 314 -5.72 -15.06 10.63
N PHE A 315 -6.89 -14.42 10.53
CA PHE A 315 -7.09 -13.19 9.77
C PHE A 315 -7.18 -11.96 10.66
N ILE A 316 -6.83 -10.83 10.09
CA ILE A 316 -7.08 -9.51 10.66
C ILE A 316 -7.95 -8.69 9.71
N LEU A 317 -8.87 -7.89 10.26
CA LEU A 317 -9.49 -6.80 9.54
C LEU A 317 -8.46 -5.66 9.44
N ARG A 318 -7.84 -5.54 8.27
CA ARG A 318 -6.58 -4.81 8.10
C ARG A 318 -6.69 -3.30 8.26
N TYR A 319 -7.75 -2.69 7.73
CA TYR A 319 -7.93 -1.26 7.68
C TYR A 319 -9.21 -0.84 8.38
N THR A 320 -9.09 -0.41 9.64
CA THR A 320 -10.20 0.05 10.48
C THR A 320 -10.23 1.58 10.57
N GLU A 321 -11.36 2.16 10.95
CA GLU A 321 -11.49 3.62 11.13
C GLU A 321 -10.51 4.18 12.16
N GLU A 322 -10.24 3.41 13.23
CA GLU A 322 -9.39 3.83 14.34
C GLU A 322 -7.90 3.83 13.99
N LYS A 323 -7.48 3.02 13.02
CA LYS A 323 -6.07 2.84 12.65
C LYS A 323 -5.65 3.56 11.36
N GLN A 324 -6.52 4.39 10.77
CA GLN A 324 -6.24 5.09 9.50
C GLN A 324 -4.98 5.98 9.55
N ASN A 325 -4.69 6.59 10.69
CA ASN A 325 -3.52 7.44 10.86
C ASN A 325 -2.20 6.66 10.89
N ILE A 326 -2.26 5.36 11.22
CA ILE A 326 -1.10 4.46 11.29
C ILE A 326 -0.94 3.76 9.93
N THR A 327 -1.99 3.14 9.45
CA THR A 327 -1.96 2.37 8.20
C THR A 327 -1.90 3.24 6.94
N GLY A 328 -2.34 4.52 7.04
CA GLY A 328 -2.42 5.45 5.92
C GLY A 328 -3.57 5.16 4.93
N PHE A 329 -4.45 4.19 5.25
CA PHE A 329 -5.61 3.82 4.44
C PHE A 329 -6.93 4.22 5.11
N LEU A 330 -7.94 4.53 4.30
CA LEU A 330 -9.31 4.61 4.78
C LEU A 330 -9.80 3.23 5.19
N ALA A 331 -10.82 3.18 6.05
CA ALA A 331 -11.39 1.90 6.47
C ALA A 331 -11.91 1.08 5.28
N GLU A 332 -11.54 -0.18 5.25
CA GLU A 332 -11.92 -1.15 4.22
C GLU A 332 -12.55 -2.39 4.87
N PRO A 333 -13.85 -2.40 5.14
CA PRO A 333 -14.50 -3.49 5.87
C PRO A 333 -14.51 -4.83 5.12
N TRP A 334 -14.01 -4.86 3.89
CA TRP A 334 -13.88 -6.05 3.03
C TRP A 334 -12.48 -6.65 3.01
N HIS A 335 -11.44 -5.91 3.43
CA HIS A 335 -10.05 -6.30 3.28
C HIS A 335 -9.54 -7.06 4.51
N PHE A 336 -9.31 -8.36 4.33
CA PHE A 336 -8.82 -9.28 5.37
C PHE A 336 -7.45 -9.81 4.98
N ARG A 337 -6.48 -9.71 5.90
CA ARG A 337 -5.13 -10.23 5.74
C ARG A 337 -4.92 -11.46 6.61
N PHE A 338 -4.45 -12.55 6.01
CA PHE A 338 -4.00 -13.73 6.75
C PHE A 338 -2.60 -13.49 7.33
N VAL A 339 -2.47 -13.71 8.63
CA VAL A 339 -1.22 -13.52 9.39
C VAL A 339 -0.89 -14.75 10.25
N GLY A 340 -1.78 -15.75 10.29
CA GLY A 340 -1.69 -16.88 11.20
C GLY A 340 -2.39 -16.64 12.54
N THR A 341 -2.87 -17.72 13.15
CA THR A 341 -3.72 -17.64 14.35
C THR A 341 -2.96 -17.10 15.56
N GLU A 342 -1.70 -17.45 15.70
CA GLU A 342 -0.84 -16.98 16.78
C GLU A 342 -0.76 -15.45 16.82
N HIS A 343 -0.46 -14.83 15.67
CA HIS A 343 -0.32 -13.39 15.54
C HIS A 343 -1.67 -12.67 15.63
N SER A 344 -2.69 -13.19 14.95
CA SER A 344 -4.01 -12.53 14.89
C SER A 344 -4.66 -12.44 16.28
N LEU A 345 -4.52 -13.46 17.13
CA LEU A 345 -5.09 -13.46 18.48
C LEU A 345 -4.42 -12.40 19.38
N ILE A 346 -3.10 -12.26 19.31
CA ILE A 346 -2.38 -11.21 20.07
C ILE A 346 -2.84 -9.82 19.59
N MET A 347 -2.91 -9.59 18.26
CA MET A 347 -3.38 -8.32 17.73
C MET A 347 -4.81 -7.99 18.17
N ARG A 348 -5.70 -8.98 18.23
CA ARG A 348 -7.06 -8.83 18.76
C ARG A 348 -7.04 -8.40 20.22
N ASP A 349 -6.35 -9.17 21.06
CA ASP A 349 -6.41 -9.01 22.52
C ASP A 349 -5.76 -7.69 22.98
N GLU A 350 -4.78 -7.21 22.23
CA GLU A 350 -4.09 -5.95 22.50
C GLU A 350 -4.58 -4.78 21.61
N HIS A 351 -5.58 -5.00 20.75
CA HIS A 351 -6.15 -3.99 19.85
C HIS A 351 -5.13 -3.34 18.91
N LEU A 352 -4.18 -4.14 18.38
CA LEU A 352 -3.10 -3.68 17.52
C LEU A 352 -3.44 -3.84 16.04
N CYS A 353 -3.01 -2.90 15.20
CA CYS A 353 -2.85 -3.14 13.76
C CYS A 353 -1.49 -3.84 13.48
N LEU A 354 -1.26 -4.26 12.25
CA LEU A 354 -0.05 -5.02 11.91
C LEU A 354 1.23 -4.20 12.12
N GLU A 355 1.22 -2.91 11.83
CA GLU A 355 2.34 -1.99 12.08
C GLU A 355 2.70 -1.95 13.57
N GLU A 356 1.71 -1.69 14.43
CA GLU A 356 1.91 -1.61 15.89
C GLU A 356 2.38 -2.97 16.46
N TYR A 357 1.80 -4.07 15.95
CA TYR A 357 2.20 -5.41 16.35
C TYR A 357 3.67 -5.70 16.05
N LEU A 358 4.12 -5.37 14.85
CA LEU A 358 5.51 -5.60 14.45
C LEU A 358 6.49 -4.64 15.14
N ASP A 359 6.08 -3.42 15.45
CA ASP A 359 6.89 -2.48 16.26
C ASP A 359 7.11 -3.00 17.68
N LEU A 360 6.11 -3.68 18.26
CA LEU A 360 6.19 -4.20 19.62
C LEU A 360 6.89 -5.57 19.70
N TYR A 361 6.63 -6.45 18.75
CA TYR A 361 7.01 -7.86 18.81
C TYR A 361 8.02 -8.28 17.73
N GLY A 362 8.06 -7.64 16.58
CA GLY A 362 8.86 -8.04 15.41
C GLY A 362 10.39 -7.93 15.58
N GLY A 363 10.86 -7.41 16.70
CA GLY A 363 12.29 -7.39 17.07
C GLY A 363 12.63 -8.29 18.26
N MET A 364 11.67 -9.05 18.78
CA MET A 364 11.91 -9.98 19.89
C MET A 364 12.46 -11.29 19.34
N VAL A 365 13.72 -11.54 19.60
CA VAL A 365 14.30 -12.89 19.47
C VAL A 365 13.73 -13.69 20.65
N TYR A 366 12.84 -14.63 20.39
CA TYR A 366 12.45 -15.61 21.40
C TYR A 366 13.68 -16.53 21.60
N GLU A 367 14.38 -16.40 22.74
CA GLU A 367 15.27 -17.44 23.19
C GLU A 367 14.37 -18.65 23.52
N GLU A 368 14.50 -19.73 22.77
CA GLU A 368 13.92 -21.01 23.17
C GLU A 368 14.49 -21.35 24.54
N GLU A 369 13.68 -21.34 25.59
CA GLU A 369 14.03 -21.99 26.86
C GLU A 369 14.25 -23.48 26.54
N GLU A 370 15.50 -23.89 26.43
CA GLU A 370 15.88 -25.31 26.46
C GLU A 370 15.32 -25.86 27.77
N ALA A 371 14.25 -26.67 27.66
CA ALA A 371 13.72 -27.43 28.78
C ALA A 371 14.80 -28.41 29.24
N GLU A 372 15.37 -28.17 30.43
CA GLU A 372 16.22 -29.12 31.16
C GLU A 372 15.47 -30.45 31.53
#